data_b85aa0e9aa92255db7e2259b43cea258
#
_entry.id   b85aa0e9aa92255db7e2259b43cea258
#
_cell.length_a   1.000
_cell.length_b   1.000
_cell.length_c   1.000
_cell.angle_alpha   90.00
_cell.angle_beta   90.00
_cell.angle_gamma   90.00
#
_symmetry.space_group_name_H-M   'P 1'
#
loop_
_entity.id
_entity.type
_entity.pdbx_description
1 polymer ?
#
loop_
_entity_poly.entity_id
_entity_poly.type
_entity_poly.pdbx_seq_one_letter_code
_entity_poly.pdbx_strand_id
1 'polypeptide(L)'
;MKNNWVVALGVIAWACTPSVFAAESAVPAAPLQQGRVEGHAGHGDHVGAGGMSETGRAGKSTAWTAFPTLKIKMGGESRERGVAIVVPQGIVVNSIDVYSNNPKDARGHRQLPLEMAGAKLDKPESGGYHWLAAREEQDEQVRVASAIQFFSDSGAINPTAMFMQQKHELEIIPQPYPREHSRYRANEAWKFLVRFNSKPLANQRVFMETGNGSKAELASDALGMITVRIPDDFKLEAEKKAGGEHDHGRRASDFVLATEHAEGGKRYLTAFNAGYGTDAFYQRNLAMGLGFTLLGMIAATPLLRQRRNGDARPAATETDKKDA
;
A
#
# COMPACT_ATOMS: atom_id res chain seq x y z
N MET A 1 21.93 -16.78 58.69
CA MET A 1 22.71 -15.67 58.11
C MET A 1 21.81 -14.86 57.20
N LYS A 2 21.39 -13.68 57.65
CA LYS A 2 20.43 -12.81 56.97
C LYS A 2 21.23 -11.72 56.22
N ASN A 3 21.17 -11.65 54.92
CA ASN A 3 21.75 -10.58 54.16
C ASN A 3 20.67 -9.58 53.75
N ASN A 4 20.73 -8.41 54.36
CA ASN A 4 19.94 -7.23 53.99
C ASN A 4 20.65 -6.51 52.80
N TRP A 5 19.94 -6.38 51.68
CA TRP A 5 20.34 -5.49 50.60
C TRP A 5 19.51 -4.20 50.67
N VAL A 6 20.17 -3.09 50.94
CA VAL A 6 19.63 -1.74 50.92
C VAL A 6 19.72 -1.23 49.50
N VAL A 7 18.57 -0.94 48.85
CA VAL A 7 18.51 -0.28 47.56
C VAL A 7 18.39 1.23 47.79
N ALA A 8 19.43 1.96 47.40
CA ALA A 8 19.42 3.42 47.37
C ALA A 8 18.76 3.93 46.11
N LEU A 9 17.62 4.65 46.25
CA LEU A 9 16.95 5.39 45.18
C LEU A 9 17.63 6.76 44.99
N GLY A 10 18.39 6.93 43.92
CA GLY A 10 18.92 8.22 43.48
C GLY A 10 17.88 8.96 42.62
N VAL A 11 17.35 10.06 43.13
CA VAL A 11 16.50 11.00 42.39
C VAL A 11 17.41 11.96 41.62
N ILE A 12 17.44 11.84 40.28
CA ILE A 12 18.10 12.82 39.41
C ILE A 12 17.03 13.83 38.96
N ALA A 13 17.10 15.04 39.50
CA ALA A 13 16.31 16.19 39.05
C ALA A 13 16.94 16.77 37.79
N TRP A 14 16.25 16.69 36.66
CA TRP A 14 16.60 17.40 35.43
C TRP A 14 15.98 18.79 35.46
N ALA A 15 16.82 19.81 35.50
CA ALA A 15 16.42 21.21 35.35
C ALA A 15 16.16 21.48 33.85
N CYS A 16 14.90 21.78 33.51
CA CYS A 16 14.52 22.31 32.20
C CYS A 16 14.85 23.80 32.14
N THR A 17 15.80 24.19 31.29
CA THR A 17 15.97 25.57 30.84
C THR A 17 15.16 25.82 29.59
N PRO A 18 14.27 26.82 29.51
CA PRO A 18 13.59 27.18 28.28
C PRO A 18 14.52 27.96 27.35
N SER A 19 14.83 27.40 26.19
CA SER A 19 15.49 28.12 25.09
C SER A 19 14.43 28.96 24.37
N VAL A 20 14.60 30.27 24.44
CA VAL A 20 13.83 31.24 23.67
C VAL A 20 14.34 31.21 22.23
N PHE A 21 13.56 30.67 21.30
CA PHE A 21 13.80 30.84 19.88
C PHE A 21 13.20 32.14 19.39
N ALA A 22 14.04 33.01 18.88
CA ALA A 22 13.66 34.24 18.19
C ALA A 22 12.92 33.89 16.90
N ALA A 23 11.75 34.47 16.70
CA ALA A 23 10.97 34.41 15.49
C ALA A 23 11.68 35.19 14.37
N GLU A 24 12.15 34.50 13.34
CA GLU A 24 12.65 35.10 12.11
C GLU A 24 11.48 35.37 11.17
N SER A 25 11.38 36.61 10.74
CA SER A 25 10.26 37.19 9.99
C SER A 25 10.15 36.58 8.60
N ALA A 26 9.02 35.98 8.28
CA ALA A 26 8.66 35.53 6.96
C ALA A 26 8.45 36.69 6.01
N VAL A 27 9.16 36.74 4.90
CA VAL A 27 8.97 37.63 3.76
C VAL A 27 7.77 37.12 2.95
N PRO A 28 6.74 37.96 2.66
CA PRO A 28 5.61 37.50 1.85
C PRO A 28 6.00 37.39 0.37
N ALA A 29 5.74 36.23 -0.23
CA ALA A 29 5.88 35.99 -1.65
C ALA A 29 4.79 36.74 -2.44
N ALA A 30 5.20 37.46 -3.47
CA ALA A 30 4.32 38.20 -4.39
C ALA A 30 3.47 37.26 -5.24
N PRO A 31 2.21 37.62 -5.59
CA PRO A 31 1.35 36.81 -6.42
C PRO A 31 1.77 36.83 -7.88
N LEU A 32 1.89 35.65 -8.49
CA LEU A 32 2.10 35.48 -9.93
C LEU A 32 0.83 35.87 -10.69
N GLN A 33 0.95 36.83 -11.59
CA GLN A 33 -0.09 37.27 -12.50
C GLN A 33 -0.43 36.17 -13.50
N GLN A 34 -1.70 35.80 -13.56
CA GLN A 34 -2.29 34.97 -14.61
C GLN A 34 -2.40 35.78 -15.90
N GLY A 35 -1.62 35.46 -16.89
CA GLY A 35 -1.77 35.97 -18.25
C GLY A 35 -2.99 35.33 -18.91
N ARG A 36 -4.00 36.19 -19.15
CA ARG A 36 -5.22 35.91 -19.93
C ARG A 36 -4.83 35.95 -21.43
N VAL A 37 -4.89 34.85 -22.11
CA VAL A 37 -4.77 34.79 -23.59
C VAL A 37 -6.19 34.74 -24.16
N GLU A 38 -6.60 35.80 -24.84
CA GLU A 38 -7.87 35.88 -25.56
C GLU A 38 -7.75 35.08 -26.89
N GLY A 39 -8.81 34.32 -27.19
CA GLY A 39 -8.93 33.54 -28.39
C GLY A 39 -9.27 34.37 -29.62
N HIS A 40 -8.71 33.99 -30.74
CA HIS A 40 -9.21 34.40 -32.06
C HIS A 40 -9.85 33.20 -32.75
N ALA A 41 -11.12 33.35 -33.07
CA ALA A 41 -11.88 32.50 -33.97
C ALA A 41 -11.45 32.85 -35.45
N GLY A 42 -11.10 31.82 -36.21
CA GLY A 42 -10.86 31.91 -37.64
C GLY A 42 -11.48 30.69 -38.34
N HIS A 43 -12.57 30.93 -39.04
CA HIS A 43 -13.16 30.01 -40.02
C HIS A 43 -12.22 29.85 -41.23
N GLY A 44 -12.13 28.62 -41.76
CA GLY A 44 -11.45 28.38 -43.05
C GLY A 44 -11.69 26.93 -43.48
N ASP A 45 -12.72 26.74 -44.33
CA ASP A 45 -12.92 25.56 -45.14
C ASP A 45 -11.76 25.40 -46.11
N HIS A 46 -11.14 24.20 -46.19
CA HIS A 46 -10.54 23.71 -47.43
C HIS A 46 -10.53 22.18 -47.50
N VAL A 47 -11.25 21.69 -48.46
CA VAL A 47 -11.25 20.34 -49.03
C VAL A 47 -9.88 20.11 -49.70
N GLY A 48 -9.21 18.97 -49.41
CA GLY A 48 -7.97 18.58 -50.10
C GLY A 48 -7.60 17.13 -49.75
N ALA A 49 -7.67 16.30 -50.78
CA ALA A 49 -7.42 14.86 -50.73
C ALA A 49 -5.97 14.46 -50.43
N GLY A 50 -5.81 13.27 -49.84
CA GLY A 50 -4.72 12.33 -50.13
C GLY A 50 -3.41 12.53 -49.37
N GLY A 51 -3.12 11.59 -48.49
CA GLY A 51 -1.79 11.40 -47.93
C GLY A 51 -1.84 10.52 -46.66
N MET A 52 -1.73 9.21 -46.88
CA MET A 52 -1.43 8.26 -45.79
C MET A 52 -0.11 8.67 -45.13
N SER A 53 -0.16 9.16 -43.94
CA SER A 53 0.97 9.21 -43.01
C SER A 53 0.51 8.58 -41.70
N GLU A 54 0.83 7.33 -41.55
CA GLU A 54 0.71 6.55 -40.32
C GLU A 54 1.79 7.05 -39.33
N THR A 55 1.60 8.26 -38.80
CA THR A 55 2.33 8.68 -37.61
C THR A 55 1.60 8.12 -36.42
N GLY A 56 2.24 7.12 -35.81
CA GLY A 56 1.79 6.45 -34.62
C GLY A 56 1.24 7.44 -33.59
N ARG A 57 -0.04 7.34 -33.36
CA ARG A 57 -0.73 7.98 -32.23
C ARG A 57 -0.23 7.29 -30.96
N ALA A 58 0.96 7.73 -30.47
CA ALA A 58 1.37 7.45 -29.10
C ALA A 58 0.24 7.91 -28.19
N GLY A 59 -0.57 6.97 -27.74
CA GLY A 59 -1.63 7.22 -26.77
C GLY A 59 -0.98 7.93 -25.61
N LYS A 60 -1.38 9.17 -25.33
CA LYS A 60 -1.04 9.88 -24.11
C LYS A 60 -1.62 9.03 -22.98
N SER A 61 -0.82 8.13 -22.43
CA SER A 61 -1.05 7.56 -21.12
C SER A 61 -0.96 8.76 -20.17
N THR A 62 -2.10 9.29 -19.75
CA THR A 62 -2.13 10.28 -18.68
C THR A 62 -1.67 9.56 -17.42
N ALA A 63 -0.37 9.65 -17.13
CA ALA A 63 0.20 9.15 -15.90
C ALA A 63 -0.52 9.88 -14.74
N TRP A 64 -1.10 9.13 -13.81
CA TRP A 64 -1.81 9.67 -12.64
C TRP A 64 -0.86 10.32 -11.62
N THR A 65 0.43 10.11 -11.76
CA THR A 65 1.50 10.68 -10.92
C THR A 65 2.70 11.08 -11.78
N ALA A 66 3.46 12.06 -11.32
CA ALA A 66 4.75 12.45 -11.89
C ALA A 66 5.92 11.58 -11.38
N PHE A 67 5.72 10.83 -10.31
CA PHE A 67 6.75 9.95 -9.75
C PHE A 67 6.91 8.68 -10.59
N PRO A 68 8.12 8.11 -10.65
CA PRO A 68 8.34 6.83 -11.32
C PRO A 68 7.62 5.69 -10.59
N THR A 69 7.03 4.77 -11.37
CA THR A 69 6.28 3.63 -10.82
C THR A 69 6.55 2.35 -11.60
N LEU A 70 6.28 1.20 -10.99
CA LEU A 70 6.28 -0.12 -11.62
C LEU A 70 4.85 -0.63 -11.69
N LYS A 71 4.28 -0.71 -12.88
CA LYS A 71 2.97 -1.33 -13.10
C LYS A 71 3.14 -2.84 -13.25
N ILE A 72 2.55 -3.61 -12.35
CA ILE A 72 2.58 -5.07 -12.38
C ILE A 72 1.26 -5.58 -12.91
N LYS A 73 1.31 -6.34 -14.02
CA LYS A 73 0.16 -7.03 -14.61
C LYS A 73 0.36 -8.52 -14.46
N MET A 74 -0.59 -9.23 -13.87
CA MET A 74 -0.58 -10.68 -13.86
C MET A 74 -0.98 -11.17 -15.26
N GLY A 75 -0.22 -12.11 -15.83
CA GLY A 75 -0.51 -12.73 -17.13
C GLY A 75 -1.90 -13.38 -17.10
N GLY A 76 -2.80 -12.98 -18.02
CA GLY A 76 -4.24 -13.09 -17.87
C GLY A 76 -4.97 -14.10 -18.73
N GLU A 77 -4.38 -14.82 -19.64
CA GLU A 77 -5.13 -15.86 -20.37
C GLU A 77 -4.65 -17.25 -19.96
N SER A 78 -5.53 -17.95 -19.28
CA SER A 78 -5.60 -19.37 -18.81
C SER A 78 -4.41 -20.34 -18.98
N ARG A 79 -3.38 -20.07 -19.74
CA ARG A 79 -2.20 -20.91 -19.93
C ARG A 79 -0.93 -20.43 -19.21
N GLU A 80 -0.84 -19.14 -18.83
CA GLU A 80 0.33 -18.59 -18.16
C GLU A 80 0.02 -18.13 -16.71
N ARG A 81 -0.74 -18.94 -15.98
CA ARG A 81 -0.94 -18.69 -14.54
C ARG A 81 0.42 -18.74 -13.84
N GLY A 82 0.84 -17.58 -13.33
CA GLY A 82 2.11 -17.47 -12.60
C GLY A 82 3.16 -16.59 -13.26
N VAL A 83 2.79 -15.83 -14.27
CA VAL A 83 3.68 -14.82 -14.86
C VAL A 83 3.22 -13.43 -14.48
N ALA A 84 4.14 -12.57 -14.06
CA ALA A 84 3.92 -11.14 -13.88
C ALA A 84 4.70 -10.36 -14.94
N ILE A 85 4.06 -9.41 -15.60
CA ILE A 85 4.71 -8.47 -16.51
C ILE A 85 4.89 -7.14 -15.77
N VAL A 86 6.13 -6.70 -15.65
CA VAL A 86 6.52 -5.48 -14.94
C VAL A 86 6.82 -4.39 -15.96
N VAL A 87 6.05 -3.31 -15.94
CA VAL A 87 6.18 -2.20 -16.86
C VAL A 87 6.60 -0.95 -16.09
N PRO A 88 7.82 -0.43 -16.28
CA PRO A 88 8.23 0.83 -15.68
C PRO A 88 7.49 2.00 -16.33
N GLN A 89 7.11 3.00 -15.52
CA GLN A 89 6.44 4.22 -15.97
C GLN A 89 7.16 5.43 -15.38
N GLY A 90 7.36 6.47 -16.18
CA GLY A 90 8.04 7.69 -15.73
C GLY A 90 9.54 7.52 -15.46
N ILE A 91 10.16 6.41 -15.90
CA ILE A 91 11.58 6.10 -15.74
C ILE A 91 12.06 5.31 -16.96
N VAL A 92 13.30 5.55 -17.40
CA VAL A 92 13.89 4.89 -18.58
C VAL A 92 14.96 3.92 -18.12
N VAL A 93 14.73 2.63 -18.35
CA VAL A 93 15.63 1.55 -17.93
C VAL A 93 15.67 0.45 -18.99
N ASN A 94 16.73 -0.35 -18.99
CA ASN A 94 16.88 -1.51 -19.87
C ASN A 94 16.58 -2.83 -19.17
N SER A 95 16.49 -2.82 -17.83
CA SER A 95 16.23 -4.01 -17.01
C SER A 95 15.54 -3.64 -15.71
N ILE A 96 14.92 -4.65 -15.09
CA ILE A 96 14.34 -4.57 -13.74
C ILE A 96 15.17 -5.46 -12.83
N ASP A 97 15.66 -4.90 -11.72
CA ASP A 97 16.30 -5.65 -10.64
C ASP A 97 15.23 -6.40 -9.83
N VAL A 98 15.48 -7.66 -9.57
CA VAL A 98 14.61 -8.54 -8.80
C VAL A 98 15.39 -9.15 -7.63
N TYR A 99 14.93 -8.89 -6.43
CA TYR A 99 15.43 -9.51 -5.20
C TYR A 99 14.39 -10.50 -4.70
N SER A 100 14.81 -11.73 -4.38
CA SER A 100 13.93 -12.82 -3.95
C SER A 100 14.28 -13.27 -2.54
N ASN A 101 13.27 -13.65 -1.75
CA ASN A 101 13.48 -14.29 -0.46
C ASN A 101 13.52 -15.83 -0.54
N ASN A 102 13.50 -16.38 -1.75
CA ASN A 102 13.52 -17.81 -1.97
C ASN A 102 14.94 -18.36 -1.74
N PRO A 103 15.18 -19.25 -0.75
CA PRO A 103 16.51 -19.83 -0.50
C PRO A 103 16.99 -20.78 -1.61
N LYS A 104 16.08 -21.27 -2.46
CA LYS A 104 16.43 -22.06 -3.65
C LYS A 104 16.87 -21.20 -4.82
N ASP A 105 16.60 -19.89 -4.77
CA ASP A 105 17.13 -18.94 -5.74
C ASP A 105 18.54 -18.55 -5.29
N ALA A 106 19.52 -19.36 -5.71
CA ALA A 106 20.94 -19.20 -5.33
C ALA A 106 21.51 -17.81 -5.69
N ARG A 107 20.79 -17.02 -6.47
CA ARG A 107 21.20 -15.68 -6.88
C ARG A 107 20.64 -14.57 -6.02
N GLY A 108 19.55 -14.80 -5.27
CA GLY A 108 18.92 -13.79 -4.39
C GLY A 108 18.62 -12.44 -5.07
N HIS A 109 19.38 -12.11 -6.11
CA HIS A 109 19.28 -10.93 -6.96
C HIS A 109 19.54 -11.31 -8.42
N ARG A 110 18.67 -10.83 -9.33
CA ARG A 110 18.82 -10.96 -10.78
C ARG A 110 18.26 -9.76 -11.50
N GLN A 111 18.68 -9.58 -12.73
CA GLN A 111 18.13 -8.58 -13.65
C GLN A 111 17.26 -9.27 -14.70
N LEU A 112 16.08 -8.70 -14.93
CA LEU A 112 15.19 -9.10 -16.01
C LEU A 112 15.29 -8.06 -17.13
N PRO A 113 15.59 -8.46 -18.36
CA PRO A 113 15.62 -7.54 -19.50
C PRO A 113 14.21 -6.94 -19.72
N LEU A 114 14.18 -5.68 -20.11
CA LEU A 114 12.95 -5.02 -20.50
C LEU A 114 12.68 -5.30 -21.97
N GLU A 115 11.57 -5.99 -22.25
CA GLU A 115 11.06 -6.25 -23.59
C GLU A 115 9.96 -5.24 -23.95
N MET A 116 9.44 -5.28 -25.18
CA MET A 116 8.37 -4.37 -25.64
C MET A 116 7.12 -4.41 -24.75
N ALA A 117 6.78 -5.55 -24.21
CA ALA A 117 5.61 -5.75 -23.34
C ALA A 117 5.89 -5.44 -21.85
N GLY A 118 7.15 -5.30 -21.45
CA GLY A 118 7.63 -5.18 -20.09
C GLY A 118 8.60 -6.31 -19.73
N ALA A 119 9.15 -6.29 -18.52
CA ALA A 119 10.00 -7.35 -18.00
C ALA A 119 9.15 -8.54 -17.51
N LYS A 120 9.49 -9.74 -17.96
CA LYS A 120 8.76 -10.97 -17.62
C LYS A 120 9.32 -11.58 -16.34
N LEU A 121 8.50 -11.67 -15.30
CA LEU A 121 8.80 -12.34 -14.04
C LEU A 121 7.97 -13.62 -13.91
N ASP A 122 8.61 -14.76 -14.16
CA ASP A 122 7.98 -16.06 -13.97
C ASP A 122 7.85 -16.38 -12.48
N LYS A 123 6.72 -17.02 -12.13
CA LYS A 123 6.51 -17.53 -10.78
C LYS A 123 7.55 -18.63 -10.51
N PRO A 124 8.38 -18.48 -9.46
CA PRO A 124 9.29 -19.55 -9.06
C PRO A 124 8.50 -20.73 -8.46
N GLU A 125 9.07 -21.93 -8.51
CA GLU A 125 8.44 -23.14 -7.98
C GLU A 125 7.97 -23.00 -6.53
N SER A 126 8.76 -22.32 -5.71
CA SER A 126 8.47 -22.10 -4.28
C SER A 126 7.73 -20.80 -3.97
N GLY A 127 7.32 -20.01 -4.98
CA GLY A 127 6.62 -18.74 -4.75
C GLY A 127 7.46 -17.70 -4.01
N GLY A 128 6.80 -16.92 -3.15
CA GLY A 128 7.45 -15.98 -2.25
C GLY A 128 7.40 -14.52 -2.66
N TYR A 129 8.12 -13.69 -1.91
CA TYR A 129 8.20 -12.25 -2.12
C TYR A 129 9.32 -11.90 -3.09
N HIS A 130 9.04 -10.95 -3.97
CA HIS A 130 9.99 -10.36 -4.90
C HIS A 130 9.94 -8.84 -4.76
N TRP A 131 11.08 -8.25 -4.39
CA TRP A 131 11.27 -6.81 -4.50
C TRP A 131 11.73 -6.50 -5.90
N LEU A 132 11.02 -5.60 -6.57
CA LEU A 132 11.29 -5.16 -7.93
C LEU A 132 11.80 -3.74 -7.87
N ALA A 133 12.83 -3.42 -8.64
CA ALA A 133 13.35 -2.06 -8.75
C ALA A 133 13.76 -1.74 -10.19
N ALA A 134 13.39 -0.54 -10.66
CA ALA A 134 13.94 0.08 -11.86
C ALA A 134 14.82 1.24 -11.41
N ARG A 135 16.08 1.27 -11.81
CA ARG A 135 17.05 2.31 -11.45
C ARG A 135 17.59 2.99 -12.69
N GLU A 136 17.41 4.30 -12.75
CA GLU A 136 17.94 5.20 -13.77
C GLU A 136 18.97 6.10 -13.11
N GLU A 137 20.11 6.25 -13.74
CA GLU A 137 21.13 7.21 -13.31
C GLU A 137 21.53 8.04 -14.53
N GLN A 138 21.31 9.34 -14.44
CA GLN A 138 21.67 10.29 -15.47
C GLN A 138 22.30 11.51 -14.81
N ASP A 139 23.52 11.82 -15.18
CA ASP A 139 24.31 12.91 -14.62
C ASP A 139 24.40 12.80 -13.07
N GLU A 140 23.95 13.83 -12.36
CA GLU A 140 23.92 13.89 -10.90
C GLU A 140 22.57 13.43 -10.31
N GLN A 141 21.72 12.83 -11.13
CA GLN A 141 20.39 12.39 -10.70
C GLN A 141 20.27 10.87 -10.73
N VAL A 142 19.85 10.29 -9.58
CA VAL A 142 19.50 8.88 -9.46
C VAL A 142 18.02 8.78 -9.17
N ARG A 143 17.29 8.03 -10.00
CA ARG A 143 15.85 7.80 -9.85
C ARG A 143 15.57 6.31 -9.70
N VAL A 144 14.71 5.96 -8.76
CA VAL A 144 14.34 4.55 -8.50
C VAL A 144 12.83 4.43 -8.38
N ALA A 145 12.26 3.47 -9.09
CA ALA A 145 10.90 2.99 -8.87
C ALA A 145 10.95 1.60 -8.26
N SER A 146 10.21 1.35 -7.20
CA SER A 146 10.16 0.04 -6.55
C SER A 146 8.74 -0.43 -6.25
N ALA A 147 8.55 -1.75 -6.27
CA ALA A 147 7.29 -2.41 -5.93
C ALA A 147 7.56 -3.81 -5.40
N ILE A 148 6.54 -4.42 -4.79
CA ILE A 148 6.62 -5.80 -4.28
C ILE A 148 5.63 -6.65 -5.06
N GLN A 149 6.12 -7.79 -5.60
CA GLN A 149 5.31 -8.86 -6.14
C GLN A 149 5.36 -10.08 -5.22
N PHE A 150 4.21 -10.59 -4.86
CA PHE A 150 4.08 -11.83 -4.12
C PHE A 150 3.48 -12.92 -5.01
N PHE A 151 4.12 -14.07 -5.06
CA PHE A 151 3.56 -15.28 -5.63
C PHE A 151 3.19 -16.25 -4.51
N SER A 152 1.96 -16.74 -4.53
CA SER A 152 1.46 -17.69 -3.55
C SER A 152 2.36 -18.92 -3.43
N ASP A 153 2.70 -19.27 -2.20
CA ASP A 153 3.58 -20.38 -1.84
C ASP A 153 2.97 -21.21 -0.71
N SER A 154 3.31 -22.48 -0.68
CA SER A 154 2.96 -23.42 0.39
C SER A 154 3.92 -23.37 1.60
N GLY A 155 5.03 -22.64 1.50
CA GLY A 155 6.05 -22.51 2.55
C GLY A 155 6.26 -21.06 2.98
N ALA A 156 5.95 -20.72 4.22
CA ALA A 156 6.14 -19.37 4.77
C ALA A 156 7.62 -19.07 5.02
N ILE A 157 8.32 -18.55 4.02
CA ILE A 157 9.68 -18.05 4.19
C ILE A 157 9.60 -16.60 4.66
N ASN A 158 10.27 -16.28 5.78
CA ASN A 158 10.32 -14.93 6.30
C ASN A 158 11.13 -14.00 5.37
N PRO A 159 10.51 -12.99 4.73
CA PRO A 159 11.19 -12.12 3.79
C PRO A 159 11.96 -10.97 4.45
N THR A 160 12.02 -10.87 5.77
CA THR A 160 12.61 -9.74 6.50
C THR A 160 14.04 -9.48 6.08
N ALA A 161 14.87 -10.52 5.94
CA ALA A 161 16.27 -10.36 5.52
C ALA A 161 16.38 -9.70 4.14
N MET A 162 15.55 -10.11 3.18
CA MET A 162 15.51 -9.52 1.84
C MET A 162 15.05 -8.05 1.89
N PHE A 163 14.02 -7.72 2.68
CA PHE A 163 13.56 -6.34 2.80
C PHE A 163 14.60 -5.43 3.46
N MET A 164 15.32 -5.95 4.46
CA MET A 164 16.34 -5.16 5.17
C MET A 164 17.68 -5.09 4.43
N GLN A 165 17.93 -5.96 3.46
CA GLN A 165 19.07 -5.85 2.57
C GLN A 165 19.01 -4.51 1.82
N GLN A 166 20.14 -3.81 1.71
CA GLN A 166 20.25 -2.60 0.89
C GLN A 166 20.19 -2.98 -0.60
N LYS A 167 19.35 -2.30 -1.37
CA LYS A 167 19.17 -2.50 -2.82
C LYS A 167 19.65 -1.30 -3.61
N HIS A 168 19.41 -0.11 -3.08
CA HIS A 168 19.87 1.17 -3.62
C HIS A 168 20.13 2.16 -2.49
N GLU A 169 20.54 3.35 -2.83
CA GLU A 169 20.98 4.36 -1.86
C GLU A 169 19.82 4.88 -1.01
N LEU A 170 18.76 5.36 -1.66
CA LEU A 170 17.55 5.90 -1.01
C LEU A 170 16.40 4.91 -1.14
N GLU A 171 15.82 4.48 -0.02
CA GLU A 171 14.80 3.44 0.01
C GLU A 171 13.60 3.80 0.90
N ILE A 172 12.41 3.40 0.47
CA ILE A 172 11.17 3.38 1.28
C ILE A 172 10.76 1.92 1.44
N ILE A 173 10.79 1.40 2.67
CA ILE A 173 10.60 -0.02 2.98
C ILE A 173 9.37 -0.19 3.88
N PRO A 174 8.35 -0.98 3.51
CA PRO A 174 7.21 -1.24 4.38
C PRO A 174 7.62 -1.98 5.66
N GLN A 175 7.08 -1.55 6.83
CA GLN A 175 7.31 -2.16 8.14
C GLN A 175 6.03 -2.17 9.00
N PRO A 176 5.41 -3.31 9.21
CA PRO A 176 5.71 -4.61 8.62
C PRO A 176 5.41 -4.62 7.12
N TYR A 177 6.02 -5.54 6.39
CA TYR A 177 5.68 -5.78 5.00
C TYR A 177 4.26 -6.38 4.89
N PRO A 178 3.55 -6.14 3.78
CA PRO A 178 2.24 -6.75 3.57
C PRO A 178 2.39 -8.28 3.52
N ARG A 179 1.57 -8.99 4.31
CA ARG A 179 1.55 -10.46 4.29
C ARG A 179 0.79 -10.96 3.06
N GLU A 180 0.93 -12.25 2.79
CA GLU A 180 0.45 -13.01 1.65
C GLU A 180 -0.96 -12.66 1.14
N HIS A 181 -1.89 -12.40 2.05
CA HIS A 181 -3.27 -12.02 1.71
C HIS A 181 -3.63 -10.60 2.15
N SER A 182 -2.68 -9.86 2.70
CA SER A 182 -2.87 -8.47 3.12
C SER A 182 -2.58 -7.55 1.96
N ARG A 183 -3.62 -7.01 1.38
CA ARG A 183 -3.51 -5.82 0.53
C ARG A 183 -3.60 -4.60 1.43
N TYR A 184 -2.93 -3.54 1.04
CA TYR A 184 -3.22 -2.22 1.61
C TYR A 184 -4.68 -1.90 1.40
N ARG A 185 -5.32 -1.31 2.40
CA ARG A 185 -6.75 -0.97 2.34
C ARG A 185 -6.98 0.45 2.80
N ALA A 186 -8.03 1.05 2.27
CA ALA A 186 -8.51 2.34 2.72
C ALA A 186 -8.74 2.34 4.24
N ASN A 187 -8.49 3.47 4.87
CA ASN A 187 -8.57 3.72 6.32
C ASN A 187 -7.54 2.98 7.20
N GLU A 188 -6.75 2.06 6.64
CA GLU A 188 -5.66 1.41 7.37
C GLU A 188 -4.43 2.31 7.46
N ALA A 189 -3.72 2.23 8.59
CA ALA A 189 -2.45 2.90 8.80
C ALA A 189 -1.30 1.91 8.67
N TRP A 190 -0.34 2.25 7.82
CA TRP A 190 0.84 1.43 7.53
C TRP A 190 2.11 2.21 7.82
N LYS A 191 3.15 1.53 8.30
CA LYS A 191 4.45 2.12 8.58
C LYS A 191 5.45 1.79 7.48
N PHE A 192 6.31 2.76 7.18
CA PHE A 192 7.40 2.60 6.24
C PHE A 192 8.67 3.20 6.84
N LEU A 193 9.81 2.55 6.59
CA LEU A 193 11.13 3.06 6.92
C LEU A 193 11.69 3.80 5.71
N VAL A 194 12.12 5.03 5.90
CA VAL A 194 12.87 5.82 4.93
C VAL A 194 14.34 5.80 5.35
N ARG A 195 15.22 5.36 4.46
CA ARG A 195 16.64 5.27 4.76
C ARG A 195 17.51 5.66 3.56
N PHE A 196 18.71 6.13 3.86
CA PHE A 196 19.76 6.40 2.87
C PHE A 196 21.02 5.64 3.26
N ASN A 197 21.60 4.87 2.32
CA ASN A 197 22.75 3.99 2.56
C ASN A 197 22.61 3.15 3.83
N SER A 198 21.46 2.51 3.99
CA SER A 198 21.06 1.68 5.14
C SER A 198 20.86 2.44 6.47
N LYS A 199 21.05 3.77 6.51
CA LYS A 199 20.84 4.60 7.69
C LYS A 199 19.46 5.27 7.66
N PRO A 200 18.65 5.18 8.72
CA PRO A 200 17.38 5.89 8.80
C PRO A 200 17.54 7.40 8.56
N LEU A 201 16.63 7.98 7.77
CA LEU A 201 16.57 9.42 7.55
C LEU A 201 15.48 10.03 8.42
N ALA A 202 15.88 10.87 9.38
CA ALA A 202 14.97 11.64 10.23
C ALA A 202 14.50 12.92 9.52
N ASN A 203 13.26 13.34 9.79
CA ASN A 203 12.63 14.54 9.24
C ASN A 203 12.60 14.57 7.71
N GLN A 204 12.67 13.39 7.08
CA GLN A 204 12.64 13.26 5.63
C GLN A 204 11.22 13.44 5.12
N ARG A 205 11.04 14.36 4.16
CA ARG A 205 9.76 14.63 3.51
C ARG A 205 9.41 13.47 2.56
N VAL A 206 8.17 12.96 2.66
CA VAL A 206 7.64 11.90 1.79
C VAL A 206 6.29 12.34 1.24
N PHE A 207 6.13 12.23 -0.06
CA PHE A 207 4.88 12.51 -0.76
C PHE A 207 4.11 11.23 -0.99
N MET A 208 2.81 11.26 -0.77
CA MET A 208 1.89 10.20 -1.13
C MET A 208 0.91 10.72 -2.18
N GLU A 209 0.74 9.96 -3.26
CA GLU A 209 -0.30 10.18 -4.26
C GLU A 209 -1.06 8.88 -4.51
N THR A 210 -2.35 8.98 -4.87
CA THR A 210 -3.18 7.82 -5.23
C THR A 210 -3.70 7.96 -6.66
N GLY A 211 -3.99 6.83 -7.30
CA GLY A 211 -4.61 6.81 -8.62
C GLY A 211 -6.02 7.43 -8.65
N ASN A 212 -6.66 7.58 -7.50
CA ASN A 212 -7.95 8.26 -7.35
C ASN A 212 -7.81 9.77 -7.06
N GLY A 213 -6.56 10.30 -7.02
CA GLY A 213 -6.26 11.72 -6.94
C GLY A 213 -6.01 12.28 -5.53
N SER A 214 -6.03 11.46 -4.49
CA SER A 214 -5.62 11.91 -3.14
C SER A 214 -4.13 12.17 -3.08
N LYS A 215 -3.74 13.22 -2.32
CA LYS A 215 -2.34 13.60 -2.09
C LYS A 215 -2.13 13.93 -0.62
N ALA A 216 -0.97 13.55 -0.10
CA ALA A 216 -0.53 13.89 1.25
C ALA A 216 0.99 14.10 1.29
N GLU A 217 1.44 14.89 2.25
CA GLU A 217 2.85 15.07 2.58
C GLU A 217 3.05 14.64 4.03
N LEU A 218 4.11 13.86 4.26
CA LEU A 218 4.47 13.26 5.53
C LEU A 218 5.94 13.56 5.82
N ALA A 219 6.32 13.50 7.09
CA ALA A 219 7.72 13.57 7.49
C ALA A 219 8.07 12.34 8.35
N SER A 220 9.28 11.80 8.15
CA SER A 220 9.76 10.70 8.97
C SER A 220 10.13 11.17 10.38
N ASP A 221 9.97 10.30 11.35
CA ASP A 221 10.40 10.51 12.73
C ASP A 221 11.92 10.36 12.91
N ALA A 222 12.40 10.44 14.14
CA ALA A 222 13.82 10.29 14.48
C ALA A 222 14.42 8.92 14.11
N LEU A 223 13.57 7.91 13.91
CA LEU A 223 13.95 6.56 13.49
C LEU A 223 13.77 6.33 11.99
N GLY A 224 13.48 7.38 11.21
CA GLY A 224 13.21 7.30 9.79
C GLY A 224 11.84 6.70 9.44
N MET A 225 10.95 6.55 10.42
CA MET A 225 9.65 5.93 10.22
C MET A 225 8.59 6.96 9.82
N ILE A 226 7.77 6.60 8.83
CA ILE A 226 6.54 7.31 8.50
C ILE A 226 5.33 6.42 8.77
N THR A 227 4.21 7.03 9.16
CA THR A 227 2.92 6.34 9.24
C THR A 227 1.99 6.91 8.17
N VAL A 228 1.65 6.08 7.20
CA VAL A 228 0.79 6.42 6.08
C VAL A 228 -0.61 5.87 6.34
N ARG A 229 -1.62 6.74 6.43
CA ARG A 229 -3.02 6.33 6.41
C ARG A 229 -3.51 6.34 4.98
N ILE A 230 -3.87 5.17 4.47
CA ILE A 230 -4.41 5.04 3.10
C ILE A 230 -5.78 5.72 3.04
N PRO A 231 -6.02 6.68 2.13
CA PRO A 231 -7.28 7.38 2.05
C PRO A 231 -8.41 6.49 1.54
N ASP A 232 -9.65 6.79 1.97
CA ASP A 232 -10.85 6.19 1.40
C ASP A 232 -11.41 7.12 0.32
N ASP A 233 -10.81 7.07 -0.85
CA ASP A 233 -11.12 7.92 -2.00
C ASP A 233 -11.90 7.20 -3.10
N PHE A 234 -12.49 6.04 -2.76
CA PHE A 234 -13.35 5.28 -3.67
C PHE A 234 -14.79 5.80 -3.77
N LYS A 235 -15.21 6.73 -2.93
CA LYS A 235 -16.62 7.11 -2.75
C LYS A 235 -17.23 7.86 -3.92
N LEU A 236 -16.45 8.65 -4.63
CA LEU A 236 -16.92 9.56 -5.67
C LEU A 236 -17.43 8.86 -6.94
N GLU A 237 -17.06 7.62 -7.17
CA GLU A 237 -17.52 6.85 -8.34
C GLU A 237 -18.79 6.01 -8.08
N ALA A 238 -19.15 5.77 -6.82
CA ALA A 238 -20.31 4.97 -6.44
C ALA A 238 -21.63 5.63 -6.83
N GLU A 239 -21.71 6.95 -6.75
CA GLU A 239 -22.94 7.70 -7.07
C GLU A 239 -23.19 7.79 -8.57
N LYS A 240 -22.15 7.72 -9.42
CA LYS A 240 -22.30 7.79 -10.88
C LYS A 240 -22.78 6.49 -11.53
N LYS A 241 -22.63 5.34 -10.86
CA LYS A 241 -23.00 4.02 -11.39
C LYS A 241 -24.25 3.39 -10.76
N ALA A 242 -25.05 4.15 -10.01
CA ALA A 242 -26.29 3.65 -9.41
C ALA A 242 -27.40 3.28 -10.43
N GLY A 243 -27.13 3.37 -11.73
CA GLY A 243 -28.08 3.10 -12.81
C GLY A 243 -27.85 1.83 -13.64
N GLY A 244 -26.89 0.99 -13.34
CA GLY A 244 -26.67 -0.21 -14.17
C GLY A 244 -25.64 -1.16 -13.61
N GLU A 245 -26.05 -2.41 -13.45
CA GLU A 245 -25.26 -3.60 -13.20
C GLU A 245 -24.43 -3.58 -11.90
N HIS A 246 -24.82 -4.42 -10.95
CA HIS A 246 -24.11 -4.68 -9.71
C HIS A 246 -22.72 -5.26 -10.02
N ASP A 247 -21.75 -4.39 -10.29
CA ASP A 247 -20.34 -4.78 -10.34
C ASP A 247 -19.89 -5.10 -8.91
N HIS A 248 -19.96 -6.38 -8.54
CA HIS A 248 -19.38 -6.91 -7.29
C HIS A 248 -17.85 -6.93 -7.31
N GLY A 249 -17.23 -6.27 -8.30
CA GLY A 249 -15.78 -6.13 -8.40
C GLY A 249 -15.22 -5.38 -7.20
N ARG A 250 -14.23 -5.97 -6.53
CA ARG A 250 -13.47 -5.29 -5.48
C ARG A 250 -12.78 -4.08 -6.11
N ARG A 251 -13.22 -2.88 -5.73
CA ARG A 251 -12.58 -1.66 -6.18
C ARG A 251 -11.13 -1.65 -5.69
N ALA A 252 -10.23 -1.37 -6.60
CA ALA A 252 -8.80 -1.27 -6.33
C ALA A 252 -8.22 -0.08 -7.08
N SER A 253 -7.21 0.55 -6.50
CA SER A 253 -6.43 1.62 -7.10
C SER A 253 -4.97 1.45 -6.66
N ASP A 254 -4.07 2.28 -7.18
CA ASP A 254 -2.67 2.28 -6.82
C ASP A 254 -2.32 3.53 -6.00
N PHE A 255 -1.33 3.42 -5.13
CA PHE A 255 -0.68 4.56 -4.49
C PHE A 255 0.82 4.54 -4.70
N VAL A 256 1.45 5.69 -4.61
CA VAL A 256 2.90 5.86 -4.62
C VAL A 256 3.33 6.67 -3.40
N LEU A 257 4.43 6.26 -2.78
CA LEU A 257 5.19 7.02 -1.80
C LEU A 257 6.50 7.44 -2.46
N ALA A 258 6.83 8.71 -2.46
CA ALA A 258 8.04 9.21 -3.08
C ALA A 258 8.79 10.16 -2.14
N THR A 259 10.11 10.14 -2.20
CA THR A 259 10.98 11.05 -1.45
C THR A 259 12.23 11.38 -2.23
N GLU A 260 12.77 12.57 -1.97
CA GLU A 260 14.02 13.05 -2.57
C GLU A 260 15.04 13.35 -1.49
N HIS A 261 16.29 13.00 -1.74
CA HIS A 261 17.43 13.30 -0.88
C HIS A 261 18.61 13.77 -1.70
N ALA A 262 19.38 14.70 -1.18
CA ALA A 262 20.59 15.20 -1.85
C ALA A 262 21.81 14.94 -0.95
N GLU A 263 22.82 14.28 -1.49
CA GLU A 263 24.07 14.02 -0.80
C GLU A 263 25.22 13.87 -1.80
N GLY A 264 26.39 14.41 -1.47
CA GLY A 264 27.59 14.28 -2.29
C GLY A 264 27.49 14.89 -3.70
N GLY A 265 26.69 15.94 -3.90
CA GLY A 265 26.44 16.57 -5.20
C GLY A 265 25.41 15.83 -6.06
N LYS A 266 24.93 14.65 -5.64
CA LYS A 266 23.90 13.89 -6.33
C LYS A 266 22.52 14.10 -5.71
N ARG A 267 21.48 14.02 -6.51
CA ARG A 267 20.05 14.00 -6.11
C ARG A 267 19.48 12.60 -6.32
N TYR A 268 18.88 12.08 -5.28
CA TYR A 268 18.26 10.76 -5.26
C TYR A 268 16.75 10.94 -5.15
N LEU A 269 15.99 10.36 -6.05
CA LEU A 269 14.54 10.24 -5.98
C LEU A 269 14.20 8.75 -5.90
N THR A 270 13.52 8.33 -4.85
CA THR A 270 12.94 6.98 -4.78
C THR A 270 11.44 7.03 -4.68
N ALA A 271 10.78 6.11 -5.35
CA ALA A 271 9.34 5.92 -5.30
C ALA A 271 9.00 4.43 -5.05
N PHE A 272 8.12 4.18 -4.10
CA PHE A 272 7.55 2.87 -3.82
C PHE A 272 6.06 2.90 -4.15
N ASN A 273 5.60 2.00 -5.03
CA ASN A 273 4.19 1.92 -5.36
C ASN A 273 3.58 0.54 -5.05
N ALA A 274 2.30 0.54 -4.67
CA ALA A 274 1.53 -0.65 -4.41
C ALA A 274 0.04 -0.42 -4.69
N GLY A 275 -0.69 -1.52 -4.90
CA GLY A 275 -2.14 -1.47 -5.02
C GLY A 275 -2.83 -1.43 -3.66
N TYR A 276 -3.96 -0.72 -3.54
CA TYR A 276 -4.83 -0.73 -2.37
C TYR A 276 -6.29 -0.95 -2.77
N GLY A 277 -7.08 -1.42 -1.83
CA GLY A 277 -8.50 -1.68 -2.02
C GLY A 277 -9.37 -0.90 -1.05
N THR A 278 -10.69 -1.02 -1.22
CA THR A 278 -11.67 -0.47 -0.27
C THR A 278 -11.47 -1.04 1.13
N ASP A 279 -11.95 -0.32 2.14
CA ASP A 279 -12.01 -0.76 3.52
C ASP A 279 -12.63 -2.18 3.61
N ALA A 280 -12.06 -3.03 4.46
CA ALA A 280 -12.56 -4.38 4.70
C ALA A 280 -14.02 -4.40 5.20
N PHE A 281 -14.44 -3.31 5.84
CA PHE A 281 -15.75 -3.14 6.45
C PHE A 281 -16.72 -2.28 5.62
N TYR A 282 -16.31 -1.81 4.45
CA TYR A 282 -17.10 -0.91 3.59
C TYR A 282 -18.53 -1.41 3.31
N GLN A 283 -18.71 -2.74 3.23
CA GLN A 283 -20.03 -3.35 2.98
C GLN A 283 -20.70 -3.90 4.25
N ARG A 284 -20.11 -3.75 5.43
CA ARG A 284 -20.71 -4.19 6.67
C ARG A 284 -21.79 -3.21 7.13
N ASN A 285 -23.02 -3.55 6.83
CA ASN A 285 -24.18 -2.88 7.42
C ASN A 285 -24.37 -3.42 8.86
N LEU A 286 -23.70 -2.76 9.82
CA LEU A 286 -23.76 -3.13 11.25
C LEU A 286 -25.21 -3.15 11.77
N ALA A 287 -26.04 -2.25 11.26
CA ALA A 287 -27.47 -2.20 11.60
C ALA A 287 -28.21 -3.46 11.16
N MET A 288 -27.90 -3.97 9.95
CA MET A 288 -28.50 -5.22 9.47
C MET A 288 -28.02 -6.43 10.26
N GLY A 289 -26.71 -6.50 10.58
CA GLY A 289 -26.15 -7.57 11.40
C GLY A 289 -26.76 -7.62 12.79
N LEU A 290 -26.90 -6.48 13.47
CA LEU A 290 -27.56 -6.36 14.77
C LEU A 290 -29.06 -6.68 14.67
N GLY A 291 -29.72 -6.23 13.60
CA GLY A 291 -31.15 -6.52 13.37
C GLY A 291 -31.43 -8.02 13.23
N PHE A 292 -30.64 -8.73 12.42
CA PHE A 292 -30.78 -10.19 12.28
C PHE A 292 -30.43 -10.94 13.56
N THR A 293 -29.45 -10.48 14.34
CA THR A 293 -29.10 -11.09 15.63
C THR A 293 -30.25 -10.94 16.64
N LEU A 294 -30.86 -9.77 16.74
CA LEU A 294 -32.00 -9.51 17.60
C LEU A 294 -33.23 -10.33 17.18
N LEU A 295 -33.54 -10.37 15.89
CA LEU A 295 -34.63 -11.20 15.35
C LEU A 295 -34.40 -12.68 15.62
N GLY A 296 -33.16 -13.16 15.45
CA GLY A 296 -32.79 -14.55 15.76
C GLY A 296 -32.95 -14.88 17.25
N MET A 297 -32.56 -13.98 18.16
CA MET A 297 -32.78 -14.15 19.61
C MET A 297 -34.26 -14.18 19.98
N ILE A 298 -35.09 -13.30 19.38
CA ILE A 298 -36.54 -13.29 19.62
C ILE A 298 -37.16 -14.60 19.12
N ALA A 299 -36.78 -15.05 17.91
CA ALA A 299 -37.30 -16.31 17.34
C ALA A 299 -36.86 -17.56 18.12
N ALA A 300 -35.68 -17.54 18.75
CA ALA A 300 -35.15 -18.64 19.53
C ALA A 300 -35.79 -18.71 20.94
N THR A 301 -36.34 -17.61 21.46
CA THR A 301 -36.93 -17.53 22.83
C THR A 301 -38.01 -18.59 23.11
N PRO A 302 -38.99 -18.86 22.23
CA PRO A 302 -40.00 -19.88 22.48
C PRO A 302 -39.42 -21.30 22.50
N LEU A 303 -38.39 -21.59 21.70
CA LEU A 303 -37.72 -22.89 21.67
C LEU A 303 -36.96 -23.15 22.98
N LEU A 304 -36.33 -22.13 23.55
CA LEU A 304 -35.64 -22.21 24.82
C LEU A 304 -36.63 -22.36 26.02
N ARG A 305 -37.83 -21.74 25.94
CA ARG A 305 -38.90 -21.93 26.94
C ARG A 305 -39.50 -23.32 26.91
N GLN A 306 -39.68 -23.91 25.71
CA GLN A 306 -40.20 -25.28 25.59
C GLN A 306 -39.29 -26.33 26.22
N ARG A 307 -37.97 -26.18 26.06
CA ARG A 307 -37.01 -27.10 26.72
C ARG A 307 -37.06 -27.05 28.26
N ARG A 308 -37.28 -25.87 28.81
CA ARG A 308 -37.32 -25.67 30.26
C ARG A 308 -38.55 -26.28 30.93
N ASN A 309 -39.66 -26.45 30.20
CA ASN A 309 -40.89 -27.05 30.68
C ASN A 309 -40.92 -28.57 30.49
N GLY A 310 -40.03 -29.17 29.73
CA GLY A 310 -39.98 -30.61 29.46
C GLY A 310 -39.25 -31.43 30.56
N ASP A 311 -38.42 -30.78 31.40
CA ASP A 311 -37.60 -31.49 32.38
C ASP A 311 -38.27 -31.65 33.76
N ALA A 312 -39.50 -31.16 33.93
CA ALA A 312 -40.28 -31.46 35.17
C ALA A 312 -41.00 -32.81 35.04
N ARG A 313 -40.22 -33.89 35.05
CA ARG A 313 -40.78 -35.25 35.25
C ARG A 313 -41.25 -35.34 36.67
N PRO A 314 -42.52 -35.70 36.97
CA PRO A 314 -42.96 -35.94 38.32
C PRO A 314 -42.23 -37.18 38.88
N ALA A 315 -41.64 -37.01 40.05
CA ALA A 315 -41.05 -38.11 40.81
C ALA A 315 -42.09 -39.24 41.00
N ALA A 316 -41.76 -40.43 40.52
CA ALA A 316 -42.54 -41.63 40.72
C ALA A 316 -42.60 -41.92 42.23
N THR A 317 -43.80 -41.85 42.80
CA THR A 317 -44.05 -42.26 44.17
C THR A 317 -43.93 -43.79 44.23
N GLU A 318 -42.85 -44.25 44.87
CA GLU A 318 -42.61 -45.63 45.16
C GLU A 318 -43.56 -46.01 46.31
N THR A 319 -44.67 -46.67 45.95
CA THR A 319 -45.56 -47.30 46.97
C THR A 319 -44.90 -48.58 47.43
N ASP A 320 -44.45 -48.51 48.69
CA ASP A 320 -44.01 -49.60 49.55
C ASP A 320 -45.19 -50.58 49.76
N LYS A 321 -45.08 -51.77 49.16
CA LYS A 321 -46.00 -52.87 49.44
C LYS A 321 -45.35 -53.88 50.38
N LYS A 322 -45.50 -53.60 51.64
CA LYS A 322 -45.35 -54.55 52.71
C LYS A 322 -46.68 -55.30 52.80
N ASP A 323 -46.67 -56.62 52.62
CA ASP A 323 -47.44 -57.51 53.40
C ASP A 323 -47.34 -58.96 52.94
N ALA A 324 -47.07 -59.83 53.94
CA ALA A 324 -47.37 -61.24 54.24
C ALA A 324 -46.57 -62.29 53.45
#